data_747cf1a8c1c8f26472d0236c50624226
#
_entry.id   747cf1a8c1c8f26472d0236c50624226
#
_cell.length_a   1.000
_cell.length_b   1.000
_cell.length_c   1.000
_cell.angle_alpha   90.00
_cell.angle_beta   90.00
_cell.angle_gamma   90.00
#
_symmetry.space_group_name_H-M   'P 1'
#
loop_
_entity.id
_entity.type
_entity.pdbx_description
1 polymer ?
#
loop_
_entity_poly.entity_id
_entity_poly.type
_entity_poly.pdbx_seq_one_letter_code
_entity_poly.pdbx_strand_id
1 'polypeptide(L)'
;MTVFYLFLGLLAVVFIVGFYFLRLISKSRALRESLDLGLLLIKVPKEAFLSGAGEKEVKFKSEIANFEQLLSNLASFKKTFVFEVAVPHVGEEIHFYLAVPKVAIESAASQIQGLWNGASVALVSDDYSIFNPQGIVTSAYLLLKENYSLPIRTYSELNADSFASIVGGFAKINEIGEGAALQVVLEGAGANPKKKVQGFIRFLKRGETLKKVFGHESSFGLSVIGEALNPPDPQKEKQEKVVDEEAVRALEAKISKPLFDVNVRVLASAPSPFQAGSILDGILAGFSQFGAPRRNSFKIVKPKNPAEMVRKFIYRTFDSSEAMILSSEEVASFYHLPTAGTETPRVKWLKAKEAPPPPNLPASGVLIGESVFREEVKKIYLADEDRLRHVYMIGQTGTGKSTLLANMIVEDIKKGKGVAMIDPHGDLTEHVLGHIPENRREDLIYFDPSDILKPLGLNMLDYNFERPEEKTFIVNEMQGIFNKLFPPETMGPMFE
;
A
#
# COMPACT_ATOMS: atom_id res chain seq x y z
N MET A 1 -48.05 19.50 44.28
CA MET A 1 -46.70 18.83 44.26
C MET A 1 -46.70 17.56 43.47
N THR A 2 -47.58 16.62 43.67
CA THR A 2 -47.66 15.34 42.94
C THR A 2 -47.75 15.46 41.40
N VAL A 3 -48.57 16.37 40.88
CA VAL A 3 -48.72 16.64 39.44
C VAL A 3 -47.41 17.17 38.81
N PHE A 4 -46.66 17.99 39.56
CA PHE A 4 -45.35 18.52 39.11
C PHE A 4 -44.31 17.41 38.98
N TYR A 5 -44.22 16.49 39.94
CA TYR A 5 -43.30 15.34 39.88
C TYR A 5 -43.69 14.34 38.78
N LEU A 6 -44.99 14.13 38.51
CA LEU A 6 -45.47 13.31 37.40
C LEU A 6 -45.10 13.93 36.04
N PHE A 7 -45.21 15.26 35.90
CA PHE A 7 -44.84 15.98 34.69
C PHE A 7 -43.32 15.91 34.47
N LEU A 8 -42.52 16.09 35.52
CA LEU A 8 -41.04 15.99 35.46
C LEU A 8 -40.60 14.56 35.09
N GLY A 9 -41.27 13.53 35.64
CA GLY A 9 -41.06 12.12 35.31
C GLY A 9 -41.38 11.81 33.85
N LEU A 10 -42.50 12.31 33.33
CA LEU A 10 -42.87 12.17 31.94
C LEU A 10 -41.87 12.82 30.99
N LEU A 11 -41.38 14.03 31.34
CA LEU A 11 -40.41 14.77 30.57
C LEU A 11 -39.06 14.04 30.54
N ALA A 12 -38.65 13.44 31.66
CA ALA A 12 -37.45 12.61 31.74
C ALA A 12 -37.57 11.33 30.86
N VAL A 13 -38.72 10.67 30.86
CA VAL A 13 -38.97 9.50 30.01
C VAL A 13 -38.92 9.88 28.53
N VAL A 14 -39.60 10.97 28.14
CA VAL A 14 -39.54 11.50 26.75
C VAL A 14 -38.14 11.82 26.34
N PHE A 15 -37.33 12.42 27.22
CA PHE A 15 -35.94 12.74 26.96
C PHE A 15 -35.07 11.46 26.78
N ILE A 16 -35.26 10.46 27.64
CA ILE A 16 -34.56 9.16 27.55
C ILE A 16 -34.94 8.41 26.28
N VAL A 17 -36.23 8.34 25.95
CA VAL A 17 -36.71 7.69 24.72
C VAL A 17 -36.20 8.44 23.48
N GLY A 18 -36.27 9.77 23.47
CA GLY A 18 -35.75 10.61 22.39
C GLY A 18 -34.24 10.43 22.22
N PHE A 19 -33.46 10.41 23.31
CA PHE A 19 -32.04 10.15 23.30
C PHE A 19 -31.68 8.74 22.76
N TYR A 20 -32.45 7.72 23.19
CA TYR A 20 -32.29 6.34 22.68
C TYR A 20 -32.61 6.25 21.19
N PHE A 21 -33.66 6.91 20.74
CA PHE A 21 -34.06 6.94 19.34
C PHE A 21 -33.00 7.68 18.46
N LEU A 22 -32.49 8.81 18.91
CA LEU A 22 -31.41 9.54 18.25
C LEU A 22 -30.16 8.67 18.15
N ARG A 23 -29.85 7.91 19.18
CA ARG A 23 -28.70 6.97 19.20
C ARG A 23 -28.89 5.82 18.22
N LEU A 24 -30.09 5.30 18.06
CA LEU A 24 -30.42 4.27 17.07
C LEU A 24 -30.29 4.81 15.63
N ILE A 25 -30.78 6.02 15.37
CA ILE A 25 -30.67 6.68 14.07
C ILE A 25 -29.19 6.91 13.73
N SER A 26 -28.41 7.42 14.67
CA SER A 26 -26.97 7.62 14.48
C SER A 26 -26.22 6.32 14.14
N LYS A 27 -26.51 5.22 14.87
CA LYS A 27 -25.93 3.90 14.57
C LYS A 27 -26.32 3.37 13.19
N SER A 28 -27.59 3.54 12.80
CA SER A 28 -28.08 3.10 11.49
C SER A 28 -27.48 3.92 10.34
N ARG A 29 -27.24 5.21 10.57
CA ARG A 29 -26.59 6.09 9.60
C ARG A 29 -25.13 5.70 9.40
N ALA A 30 -24.38 5.53 10.50
CA ALA A 30 -22.98 5.09 10.46
C ALA A 30 -22.81 3.74 9.73
N LEU A 31 -23.75 2.80 9.92
CA LEU A 31 -23.75 1.52 9.22
C LEU A 31 -24.03 1.69 7.72
N ARG A 32 -24.96 2.57 7.32
CA ARG A 32 -25.24 2.83 5.91
C ARG A 32 -24.03 3.48 5.21
N GLU A 33 -23.40 4.44 5.84
CA GLU A 33 -22.20 5.11 5.32
C GLU A 33 -21.05 4.11 5.15
N SER A 34 -20.91 3.17 6.07
CA SER A 34 -19.91 2.10 6.03
C SER A 34 -20.14 1.11 4.87
N LEU A 35 -21.39 0.76 4.57
CA LEU A 35 -21.73 -0.13 3.45
C LEU A 35 -21.54 0.53 2.07
N ASP A 36 -21.42 1.85 2.01
CA ASP A 36 -21.12 2.61 0.78
C ASP A 36 -19.62 2.73 0.51
N LEU A 37 -18.76 2.16 1.36
CA LEU A 37 -17.32 2.17 1.16
C LEU A 37 -16.89 1.13 0.11
N GLY A 38 -15.95 1.51 -0.75
CA GLY A 38 -15.19 0.61 -1.61
C GLY A 38 -13.76 0.49 -1.11
N LEU A 39 -13.20 -0.72 -1.14
CA LEU A 39 -11.87 -1.03 -0.62
C LEU A 39 -10.85 -1.04 -1.74
N LEU A 40 -9.82 -0.23 -1.60
CA LEU A 40 -8.67 -0.14 -2.51
C LEU A 40 -7.45 -0.80 -1.89
N LEU A 41 -6.80 -1.70 -2.60
CA LEU A 41 -5.48 -2.23 -2.26
C LEU A 41 -4.41 -1.35 -2.87
N ILE A 42 -3.49 -0.84 -2.04
CA ILE A 42 -2.42 0.06 -2.45
C ILE A 42 -1.08 -0.68 -2.39
N LYS A 43 -0.34 -0.66 -3.50
CA LYS A 43 1.03 -1.16 -3.57
C LYS A 43 1.93 -0.06 -4.10
N VAL A 44 2.95 0.29 -3.35
CA VAL A 44 3.96 1.27 -3.79
C VAL A 44 5.20 0.56 -4.32
N PRO A 45 5.89 1.10 -5.33
CA PRO A 45 7.13 0.51 -5.83
C PRO A 45 8.24 0.66 -4.78
N LYS A 46 9.02 -0.40 -4.57
CA LYS A 46 10.22 -0.33 -3.73
C LYS A 46 11.31 0.37 -4.53
N GLU A 47 11.61 1.61 -4.20
CA GLU A 47 12.75 2.31 -4.80
C GLU A 47 14.07 1.79 -4.21
N ALA A 48 14.99 1.40 -5.08
CA ALA A 48 16.34 1.00 -4.65
C ALA A 48 17.12 2.21 -4.11
N PHE A 49 17.64 2.10 -2.90
CA PHE A 49 18.51 3.13 -2.33
C PHE A 49 19.93 2.99 -2.85
N LEU A 50 20.37 4.01 -3.56
CA LEU A 50 21.81 4.20 -3.92
C LEU A 50 22.47 5.29 -3.06
N SER A 51 21.77 5.81 -2.03
CA SER A 51 22.14 7.05 -1.32
C SER A 51 22.63 6.83 0.11
N GLY A 52 23.44 7.76 0.64
CA GLY A 52 23.96 7.76 2.00
C GLY A 52 22.92 8.01 3.09
N ALA A 53 23.29 7.82 4.37
CA ALA A 53 22.36 7.86 5.52
C ALA A 53 21.60 9.20 5.67
N GLY A 54 22.21 10.34 5.37
CA GLY A 54 21.55 11.65 5.45
C GLY A 54 20.47 11.88 4.38
N GLU A 55 20.66 11.35 3.18
CA GLU A 55 19.67 11.42 2.11
C GLU A 55 18.44 10.52 2.40
N LYS A 56 18.65 9.41 3.11
CA LYS A 56 17.57 8.53 3.58
C LYS A 56 16.61 9.27 4.52
N GLU A 57 17.15 10.09 5.46
CA GLU A 57 16.33 10.84 6.41
C GLU A 57 15.46 11.90 5.74
N VAL A 58 16.00 12.65 4.82
CA VAL A 58 15.25 13.66 4.06
C VAL A 58 14.15 13.00 3.22
N LYS A 59 14.45 11.83 2.65
CA LYS A 59 13.53 11.14 1.76
C LYS A 59 12.32 10.56 2.49
N PHE A 60 12.48 9.87 3.62
CA PHE A 60 11.32 9.32 4.33
C PHE A 60 10.40 10.43 4.85
N LYS A 61 10.94 11.57 5.35
CA LYS A 61 10.13 12.71 5.76
C LYS A 61 9.30 13.29 4.61
N SER A 62 9.86 13.36 3.40
CA SER A 62 9.13 13.82 2.22
C SER A 62 8.02 12.83 1.80
N GLU A 63 8.25 11.53 1.91
CA GLU A 63 7.23 10.51 1.63
C GLU A 63 6.09 10.54 2.65
N ILE A 64 6.39 10.76 3.95
CA ILE A 64 5.37 10.97 4.97
C ILE A 64 4.60 12.27 4.73
N ALA A 65 5.26 13.33 4.28
CA ALA A 65 4.60 14.58 3.91
C ALA A 65 3.63 14.41 2.72
N ASN A 66 3.96 13.53 1.75
CA ASN A 66 3.02 13.16 0.68
C ASN A 66 1.76 12.49 1.25
N PHE A 67 1.91 11.65 2.26
CA PHE A 67 0.76 11.04 2.94
C PHE A 67 -0.08 12.07 3.70
N GLU A 68 0.56 13.03 4.37
CA GLU A 68 -0.13 14.16 5.00
C GLU A 68 -0.92 14.98 3.97
N GLN A 69 -0.37 15.19 2.78
CA GLN A 69 -1.07 15.85 1.68
C GLN A 69 -2.28 15.03 1.20
N LEU A 70 -2.14 13.70 1.08
CA LEU A 70 -3.25 12.80 0.76
C LEU A 70 -4.38 12.93 1.78
N LEU A 71 -4.07 12.90 3.09
CA LEU A 71 -5.05 13.11 4.16
C LEU A 71 -5.79 14.44 3.99
N SER A 72 -5.07 15.52 3.72
CA SER A 72 -5.64 16.86 3.54
C SER A 72 -6.59 16.91 2.33
N ASN A 73 -6.25 16.21 1.25
CA ASN A 73 -7.09 16.11 0.07
C ASN A 73 -8.36 15.31 0.34
N LEU A 74 -8.23 14.16 1.02
CA LEU A 74 -9.36 13.29 1.38
C LEU A 74 -10.33 13.98 2.36
N ALA A 75 -9.84 14.86 3.23
CA ALA A 75 -10.68 15.66 4.13
C ALA A 75 -11.72 16.51 3.38
N SER A 76 -11.43 16.89 2.13
CA SER A 76 -12.36 17.67 1.29
C SER A 76 -13.66 16.93 0.97
N PHE A 77 -13.68 15.60 1.00
CA PHE A 77 -14.88 14.79 0.73
C PHE A 77 -15.92 14.86 1.85
N LYS A 78 -15.57 15.36 3.05
CA LYS A 78 -16.46 15.47 4.22
C LYS A 78 -17.24 14.19 4.54
N LYS A 79 -16.61 13.05 4.32
CA LYS A 79 -17.15 11.71 4.57
C LYS A 79 -16.09 10.87 5.27
N THR A 80 -16.52 9.79 5.88
CA THR A 80 -15.64 8.80 6.51
C THR A 80 -14.77 8.13 5.46
N PHE A 81 -13.48 7.99 5.75
CA PHE A 81 -12.53 7.16 5.01
C PHE A 81 -11.65 6.39 6.00
N VAL A 82 -11.11 5.26 5.55
CA VAL A 82 -10.44 4.32 6.45
C VAL A 82 -9.14 3.83 5.84
N PHE A 83 -8.05 4.01 6.54
CA PHE A 83 -6.78 3.38 6.21
C PHE A 83 -6.59 2.12 7.04
N GLU A 84 -6.09 1.07 6.39
CA GLU A 84 -5.85 -0.22 7.05
C GLU A 84 -4.50 -0.78 6.63
N VAL A 85 -3.76 -1.33 7.60
CA VAL A 85 -2.65 -2.23 7.32
C VAL A 85 -3.01 -3.58 7.93
N ALA A 86 -2.90 -4.64 7.13
CA ALA A 86 -3.36 -5.96 7.55
C ALA A 86 -2.50 -7.08 7.01
N VAL A 87 -2.42 -8.16 7.81
CA VAL A 87 -1.97 -9.49 7.39
C VAL A 87 -3.18 -10.41 7.46
N PRO A 88 -3.70 -10.90 6.32
CA PRO A 88 -4.78 -11.88 6.28
C PRO A 88 -4.35 -13.21 6.91
N HIS A 89 -5.29 -13.95 7.53
CA HIS A 89 -5.02 -15.23 8.21
C HIS A 89 -4.56 -16.36 7.27
N VAL A 90 -4.72 -16.20 5.97
CA VAL A 90 -4.28 -17.17 4.94
C VAL A 90 -3.00 -16.74 4.22
N GLY A 91 -2.38 -15.65 4.64
CA GLY A 91 -1.19 -15.10 4.01
C GLY A 91 -0.20 -14.53 5.01
N GLU A 92 1.02 -14.32 4.56
CA GLU A 92 2.10 -13.75 5.38
C GLU A 92 2.47 -12.32 4.96
N GLU A 93 1.84 -11.80 3.90
CA GLU A 93 2.17 -10.50 3.34
C GLU A 93 1.42 -9.36 4.06
N ILE A 94 2.11 -8.26 4.27
CA ILE A 94 1.54 -7.04 4.86
C ILE A 94 0.96 -6.20 3.73
N HIS A 95 -0.34 -5.97 3.78
CA HIS A 95 -1.10 -5.24 2.78
C HIS A 95 -1.57 -3.90 3.32
N PHE A 96 -1.64 -2.90 2.44
CA PHE A 96 -2.13 -1.56 2.74
C PHE A 96 -3.43 -1.29 1.98
N TYR A 97 -4.45 -0.87 2.70
CA TYR A 97 -5.76 -0.63 2.13
C TYR A 97 -6.26 0.78 2.44
N LEU A 98 -7.09 1.28 1.55
CA LEU A 98 -7.87 2.50 1.75
C LEU A 98 -9.33 2.21 1.40
N ALA A 99 -10.23 2.38 2.36
CA ALA A 99 -11.66 2.35 2.10
C ALA A 99 -12.19 3.79 2.01
N VAL A 100 -12.86 4.10 0.91
CA VAL A 100 -13.47 5.40 0.61
C VAL A 100 -14.88 5.21 0.09
N PRO A 101 -15.76 6.23 0.18
CA PRO A 101 -17.06 6.19 -0.48
C PRO A 101 -16.92 5.81 -1.95
N LYS A 102 -17.83 4.95 -2.45
CA LYS A 102 -17.79 4.45 -3.84
C LYS A 102 -17.67 5.55 -4.89
N VAL A 103 -18.31 6.70 -4.64
CA VAL A 103 -18.22 7.87 -5.52
C VAL A 103 -16.85 8.54 -5.54
N ALA A 104 -15.97 8.25 -4.57
CA ALA A 104 -14.65 8.86 -4.44
C ALA A 104 -13.51 7.92 -4.88
N ILE A 105 -13.78 6.68 -5.29
CA ILE A 105 -12.79 5.66 -5.63
C ILE A 105 -11.79 6.15 -6.68
N GLU A 106 -12.29 6.60 -7.84
CA GLU A 106 -11.44 7.06 -8.94
C GLU A 106 -10.59 8.27 -8.55
N SER A 107 -11.20 9.22 -7.83
CA SER A 107 -10.49 10.40 -7.36
C SER A 107 -9.41 10.05 -6.34
N ALA A 108 -9.68 9.17 -5.39
CA ALA A 108 -8.71 8.72 -4.40
C ALA A 108 -7.55 7.94 -5.06
N ALA A 109 -7.86 7.04 -6.01
CA ALA A 109 -6.85 6.30 -6.76
C ALA A 109 -5.94 7.25 -7.56
N SER A 110 -6.52 8.24 -8.25
CA SER A 110 -5.76 9.24 -9.02
C SER A 110 -4.86 10.10 -8.12
N GLN A 111 -5.33 10.48 -6.93
CA GLN A 111 -4.52 11.23 -5.96
C GLN A 111 -3.34 10.43 -5.44
N ILE A 112 -3.55 9.14 -5.10
CA ILE A 112 -2.48 8.25 -4.66
C ILE A 112 -1.44 8.10 -5.78
N GLN A 113 -1.87 7.82 -7.01
CA GLN A 113 -0.97 7.66 -8.15
C GLN A 113 -0.22 8.95 -8.52
N GLY A 114 -0.82 10.12 -8.27
CA GLY A 114 -0.18 11.42 -8.46
C GLY A 114 0.91 11.72 -7.43
N LEU A 115 0.72 11.27 -6.18
CA LEU A 115 1.69 11.46 -5.10
C LEU A 115 2.79 10.39 -5.08
N TRP A 116 2.46 9.14 -5.44
CA TRP A 116 3.42 8.02 -5.56
C TRP A 116 3.46 7.55 -7.01
N ASN A 117 4.42 8.08 -7.76
CA ASN A 117 4.59 7.73 -9.16
C ASN A 117 4.85 6.22 -9.33
N GLY A 118 3.98 5.55 -10.06
CA GLY A 118 4.04 4.11 -10.29
C GLY A 118 3.39 3.26 -9.20
N ALA A 119 2.63 3.85 -8.25
CA ALA A 119 1.82 3.07 -7.33
C ALA A 119 0.68 2.36 -8.07
N SER A 120 0.45 1.11 -7.69
CA SER A 120 -0.73 0.34 -8.11
C SER A 120 -1.83 0.51 -7.08
N VAL A 121 -3.02 0.88 -7.55
CA VAL A 121 -4.23 1.03 -6.73
C VAL A 121 -5.32 0.22 -7.41
N ALA A 122 -5.72 -0.88 -6.78
CA ALA A 122 -6.72 -1.80 -7.32
C ALA A 122 -7.96 -1.87 -6.41
N LEU A 123 -9.14 -1.84 -7.02
CA LEU A 123 -10.39 -2.11 -6.29
C LEU A 123 -10.43 -3.59 -5.90
N VAL A 124 -10.71 -3.86 -4.62
CA VAL A 124 -10.82 -5.22 -4.08
C VAL A 124 -12.26 -5.69 -4.22
N SER A 125 -12.46 -6.81 -4.93
CA SER A 125 -13.79 -7.41 -5.12
C SER A 125 -14.29 -8.11 -3.86
N ASP A 126 -13.38 -8.83 -3.19
CA ASP A 126 -13.68 -9.59 -1.98
C ASP A 126 -12.87 -9.02 -0.81
N ASP A 127 -13.55 -8.70 0.30
CA ASP A 127 -12.89 -8.14 1.48
C ASP A 127 -11.91 -9.15 2.09
N TYR A 128 -10.80 -8.65 2.61
CA TYR A 128 -9.83 -9.51 3.30
C TYR A 128 -10.34 -9.93 4.68
N SER A 129 -9.87 -11.07 5.18
CA SER A 129 -10.16 -11.54 6.53
C SER A 129 -8.88 -11.80 7.31
N ILE A 130 -8.79 -11.20 8.49
CA ILE A 130 -7.75 -11.51 9.48
C ILE A 130 -8.18 -12.65 10.43
N PHE A 131 -9.44 -13.05 10.37
CA PHE A 131 -10.05 -13.94 11.36
C PHE A 131 -9.82 -15.40 11.00
N ASN A 132 -9.13 -16.12 11.88
CA ASN A 132 -9.07 -17.58 11.82
C ASN A 132 -10.43 -18.14 12.26
N PRO A 133 -11.12 -18.97 11.44
CA PRO A 133 -12.43 -19.53 11.77
C PRO A 133 -12.46 -20.34 13.09
N GLN A 134 -11.34 -20.92 13.48
CA GLN A 134 -11.18 -21.69 14.72
C GLN A 134 -10.35 -20.94 15.77
N GLY A 135 -9.95 -19.71 15.49
CA GLY A 135 -9.08 -18.92 16.33
C GLY A 135 -9.81 -18.01 17.31
N ILE A 136 -9.00 -17.36 18.11
CA ILE A 136 -9.42 -16.38 19.11
C ILE A 136 -9.00 -15.00 18.64
N VAL A 137 -9.90 -14.02 18.83
CA VAL A 137 -9.66 -12.62 18.50
C VAL A 137 -9.39 -11.82 19.76
N THR A 138 -8.31 -11.06 19.75
CA THR A 138 -8.03 -10.04 20.76
C THR A 138 -7.97 -8.66 20.08
N SER A 139 -8.32 -7.62 20.83
CA SER A 139 -8.39 -6.28 20.25
C SER A 139 -8.12 -5.18 21.29
N ALA A 140 -7.67 -4.05 20.80
CA ALA A 140 -7.55 -2.82 21.56
C ALA A 140 -7.88 -1.62 20.68
N TYR A 141 -8.23 -0.51 21.30
CA TYR A 141 -8.32 0.78 20.65
C TYR A 141 -7.51 1.83 21.40
N LEU A 142 -7.17 2.90 20.72
CA LEU A 142 -6.34 3.95 21.26
C LEU A 142 -7.16 5.20 21.58
N LEU A 143 -6.83 5.84 22.68
CA LEU A 143 -7.30 7.17 23.06
C LEU A 143 -6.10 8.06 23.39
N LEU A 144 -6.27 9.36 23.37
CA LEU A 144 -5.29 10.29 23.92
C LEU A 144 -5.33 10.25 25.45
N LYS A 145 -4.16 10.33 26.07
CA LYS A 145 -4.04 10.33 27.54
C LYS A 145 -4.41 11.68 28.13
N GLU A 146 -3.97 12.75 27.47
CA GLU A 146 -4.19 14.14 27.86
C GLU A 146 -5.21 14.82 26.93
N ASN A 147 -5.52 16.10 27.21
CA ASN A 147 -6.42 16.88 26.35
C ASN A 147 -5.96 16.87 24.90
N TYR A 148 -6.89 16.69 23.96
CA TYR A 148 -6.61 16.58 22.52
C TYR A 148 -5.89 17.80 21.94
N SER A 149 -5.95 18.97 22.61
CA SER A 149 -5.26 20.18 22.15
C SER A 149 -3.74 20.00 22.16
N LEU A 150 -3.22 19.19 23.08
CA LEU A 150 -1.79 18.87 23.14
C LEU A 150 -1.45 17.83 22.08
N PRO A 151 -0.53 18.12 21.14
CA PRO A 151 -0.15 17.15 20.11
C PRO A 151 0.68 16.00 20.68
N ILE A 152 0.62 14.85 20.03
CA ILE A 152 1.61 13.77 20.19
C ILE A 152 2.93 14.19 19.53
N ARG A 153 3.99 13.43 19.77
CA ARG A 153 5.26 13.59 19.05
C ARG A 153 5.09 13.17 17.60
N THR A 154 5.49 14.02 16.66
CA THR A 154 5.28 13.81 15.23
C THR A 154 6.54 13.34 14.50
N TYR A 155 6.40 12.87 13.26
CA TYR A 155 7.49 12.42 12.42
C TYR A 155 8.53 13.51 12.13
N SER A 156 8.13 14.79 12.19
CA SER A 156 9.04 15.90 12.03
C SER A 156 10.08 16.00 13.16
N GLU A 157 9.72 15.50 14.35
CA GLU A 157 10.57 15.45 15.55
C GLU A 157 11.37 14.13 15.66
N LEU A 158 11.18 13.19 14.74
CA LEU A 158 11.83 11.87 14.74
C LEU A 158 12.89 11.78 13.64
N ASN A 159 13.94 10.99 13.87
CA ASN A 159 15.06 10.79 12.93
C ASN A 159 14.96 9.47 12.15
N ALA A 160 13.90 8.70 12.37
CA ALA A 160 13.64 7.44 11.70
C ALA A 160 12.16 7.34 11.32
N ASP A 161 11.84 6.45 10.37
CA ASP A 161 10.46 6.15 10.00
C ASP A 161 9.66 5.72 11.22
N SER A 162 8.71 6.57 11.60
CA SER A 162 7.92 6.40 12.82
C SER A 162 6.93 5.24 12.74
N PHE A 163 6.50 4.85 11.55
CA PHE A 163 5.57 3.75 11.34
C PHE A 163 6.28 2.39 11.28
N ALA A 164 7.57 2.37 10.98
CA ALA A 164 8.35 1.13 10.86
C ALA A 164 8.25 0.24 12.11
N SER A 165 8.25 0.83 13.32
CA SER A 165 8.10 0.08 14.57
C SER A 165 6.73 -0.59 14.70
N ILE A 166 5.66 0.04 14.21
CA ILE A 166 4.29 -0.52 14.21
C ILE A 166 4.21 -1.64 13.18
N VAL A 167 4.68 -1.41 11.95
CA VAL A 167 4.71 -2.41 10.87
C VAL A 167 5.60 -3.60 11.24
N GLY A 168 6.68 -3.37 11.98
CA GLY A 168 7.55 -4.41 12.53
C GLY A 168 6.81 -5.38 13.46
N GLY A 169 5.75 -4.94 14.15
CA GLY A 169 4.87 -5.79 14.93
C GLY A 169 4.12 -6.83 14.08
N PHE A 170 3.74 -6.49 12.86
CA PHE A 170 3.10 -7.40 11.91
C PHE A 170 4.06 -8.45 11.33
N ALA A 171 5.34 -8.13 11.23
CA ALA A 171 6.34 -9.07 10.73
C ALA A 171 6.55 -10.30 11.62
N LYS A 172 6.01 -10.29 12.84
CA LYS A 172 6.03 -11.44 13.76
C LYS A 172 4.98 -12.49 13.45
N ILE A 173 4.03 -12.21 12.59
CA ILE A 173 3.01 -13.16 12.14
C ILE A 173 3.69 -14.16 11.20
N ASN A 174 3.87 -15.41 11.63
CA ASN A 174 4.70 -16.40 10.95
C ASN A 174 3.93 -17.62 10.48
N GLU A 175 2.72 -17.84 10.97
CA GLU A 175 1.96 -19.07 10.77
C GLU A 175 0.66 -18.80 10.01
N ILE A 176 0.30 -19.74 9.14
CA ILE A 176 -1.04 -19.74 8.52
C ILE A 176 -2.06 -19.92 9.66
N GLY A 177 -3.06 -19.05 9.67
CA GLY A 177 -4.06 -18.99 10.73
C GLY A 177 -3.84 -17.86 11.74
N GLU A 178 -2.72 -17.14 11.65
CA GLU A 178 -2.49 -15.89 12.36
C GLU A 178 -2.84 -14.71 11.44
N GLY A 179 -3.54 -13.72 11.96
CA GLY A 179 -3.88 -12.51 11.23
C GLY A 179 -3.97 -11.31 12.15
N ALA A 180 -3.67 -10.12 11.65
CA ALA A 180 -3.85 -8.89 12.40
C ALA A 180 -4.13 -7.71 11.48
N ALA A 181 -4.74 -6.66 12.05
CA ALA A 181 -4.93 -5.39 11.38
C ALA A 181 -4.81 -4.21 12.33
N LEU A 182 -4.28 -3.11 11.80
CA LEU A 182 -4.44 -1.76 12.33
C LEU A 182 -5.41 -1.02 11.40
N GLN A 183 -6.49 -0.49 11.96
CA GLN A 183 -7.51 0.27 11.26
C GLN A 183 -7.56 1.69 11.82
N VAL A 184 -7.50 2.67 10.93
CA VAL A 184 -7.59 4.10 11.24
C VAL A 184 -8.79 4.67 10.48
N VAL A 185 -9.88 4.93 11.21
CA VAL A 185 -11.12 5.52 10.66
C VAL A 185 -11.08 7.01 10.89
N LEU A 186 -11.28 7.79 9.82
CA LEU A 186 -11.13 9.25 9.86
C LEU A 186 -12.37 9.94 9.32
N GLU A 187 -12.74 11.00 10.02
CA GLU A 187 -13.70 12.02 9.56
C GLU A 187 -13.09 13.41 9.74
N GLY A 188 -13.42 14.32 8.83
CA GLY A 188 -12.95 15.71 8.99
C GLY A 188 -13.57 16.33 10.24
N ALA A 189 -12.74 16.78 11.17
CA ALA A 189 -13.22 17.45 12.37
C ALA A 189 -13.89 18.78 12.02
N GLY A 190 -15.00 19.10 12.67
CA GLY A 190 -15.70 20.36 12.50
C GLY A 190 -14.83 21.57 12.93
N ALA A 191 -15.37 22.76 12.76
CA ALA A 191 -14.65 24.00 13.13
C ALA A 191 -14.48 24.22 14.65
N ASN A 192 -15.30 23.57 15.47
CA ASN A 192 -15.33 23.79 16.93
C ASN A 192 -14.02 23.43 17.64
N PRO A 193 -13.35 22.29 17.37
CA PRO A 193 -12.07 21.96 17.99
C PRO A 193 -11.01 23.01 17.76
N LYS A 194 -10.87 23.52 16.53
CA LYS A 194 -9.91 24.57 16.19
C LYS A 194 -10.17 25.85 16.96
N LYS A 195 -11.44 26.29 17.08
CA LYS A 195 -11.83 27.46 17.86
C LYS A 195 -11.49 27.31 19.35
N LYS A 196 -11.74 26.11 19.93
CA LYS A 196 -11.38 25.83 21.33
C LYS A 196 -9.87 25.94 21.57
N VAL A 197 -9.05 25.32 20.71
CA VAL A 197 -7.58 25.39 20.84
C VAL A 197 -7.08 26.81 20.68
N GLN A 198 -7.65 27.63 19.77
CA GLN A 198 -7.36 29.07 19.67
C GLN A 198 -7.66 29.81 20.96
N GLY A 199 -8.73 29.46 21.66
CA GLY A 199 -9.03 29.95 22.98
C GLY A 199 -7.95 29.60 24.00
N PHE A 200 -7.53 28.35 24.07
CA PHE A 200 -6.45 27.90 24.96
C PHE A 200 -5.14 28.63 24.70
N ILE A 201 -4.77 28.85 23.43
CA ILE A 201 -3.59 29.61 23.04
C ILE A 201 -3.66 31.05 23.61
N ARG A 202 -4.83 31.71 23.57
CA ARG A 202 -5.00 33.07 24.15
C ARG A 202 -4.76 33.07 25.65
N PHE A 203 -5.25 32.08 26.39
CA PHE A 203 -5.02 31.99 27.85
C PHE A 203 -3.55 31.69 28.17
N LEU A 204 -2.88 30.81 27.42
CA LEU A 204 -1.44 30.55 27.59
C LEU A 204 -0.60 31.80 27.34
N LYS A 205 -0.92 32.59 26.30
CA LYS A 205 -0.25 33.87 26.00
C LYS A 205 -0.47 34.90 27.10
N ARG A 206 -1.50 34.78 27.96
CA ARG A 206 -1.72 35.58 29.16
C ARG A 206 -0.98 35.05 30.40
N GLY A 207 -0.15 33.98 30.22
CA GLY A 207 0.64 33.38 31.30
C GLY A 207 -0.12 32.41 32.19
N GLU A 208 -1.23 31.84 31.71
CA GLU A 208 -1.90 30.73 32.40
C GLU A 208 -1.18 29.40 32.13
N THR A 209 -1.20 28.50 33.13
CA THR A 209 -0.56 27.20 32.98
C THR A 209 -1.46 26.23 32.19
N LEU A 210 -0.87 25.29 31.41
CA LEU A 210 -1.60 24.23 30.70
C LEU A 210 -2.61 23.50 31.58
N LYS A 211 -2.22 23.15 32.80
CA LYS A 211 -3.08 22.41 33.74
C LYS A 211 -4.34 23.22 34.10
N LYS A 212 -4.24 24.52 34.24
CA LYS A 212 -5.37 25.41 34.54
C LYS A 212 -6.27 25.57 33.32
N VAL A 213 -5.66 25.80 32.14
CA VAL A 213 -6.37 25.95 30.86
C VAL A 213 -7.19 24.72 30.53
N PHE A 214 -6.65 23.51 30.68
CA PHE A 214 -7.37 22.26 30.40
C PHE A 214 -8.37 21.88 31.50
N GLY A 215 -8.16 22.29 32.74
CA GLY A 215 -9.10 22.08 33.86
C GLY A 215 -10.41 22.87 33.75
N HIS A 216 -10.43 23.93 32.95
CA HIS A 216 -11.60 24.76 32.71
C HIS A 216 -12.43 24.34 31.47
N GLU A 217 -12.15 23.23 30.87
CA GLU A 217 -12.83 22.76 29.60
C GLU A 217 -14.36 22.76 29.71
N SER A 218 -14.92 22.33 30.86
CA SER A 218 -16.38 22.27 31.09
C SER A 218 -17.03 23.65 31.30
N SER A 219 -16.30 24.65 31.72
CA SER A 219 -16.77 26.02 31.98
C SER A 219 -16.34 27.05 30.94
N PHE A 220 -15.62 26.60 29.90
CA PHE A 220 -15.00 27.44 28.89
C PHE A 220 -15.99 28.43 28.20
N GLY A 221 -17.18 27.93 27.86
CA GLY A 221 -18.23 28.78 27.26
C GLY A 221 -18.72 29.90 28.21
N LEU A 222 -18.81 29.61 29.49
CA LEU A 222 -19.25 30.59 30.51
C LEU A 222 -18.13 31.56 30.90
N SER A 223 -16.87 31.10 30.92
CA SER A 223 -15.72 31.98 31.23
C SER A 223 -15.45 33.01 30.13
N VAL A 224 -15.60 32.65 28.87
CA VAL A 224 -15.50 33.59 27.74
C VAL A 224 -16.60 34.65 27.78
N ILE A 225 -17.82 34.23 28.13
CA ILE A 225 -18.95 35.19 28.31
C ILE A 225 -18.71 36.07 29.55
N GLY A 226 -18.23 35.50 30.65
CA GLY A 226 -17.90 36.26 31.88
C GLY A 226 -16.80 37.27 31.68
N GLU A 227 -15.76 36.99 30.92
CA GLU A 227 -14.69 37.92 30.56
C GLU A 227 -15.15 39.02 29.57
N ALA A 228 -16.09 38.70 28.68
CA ALA A 228 -16.69 39.70 27.80
C ALA A 228 -17.58 40.71 28.59
N LEU A 229 -18.16 40.26 29.70
CA LEU A 229 -19.00 41.08 30.56
C LEU A 229 -18.20 41.84 31.65
N ASN A 230 -17.04 41.29 32.07
CA ASN A 230 -16.13 41.90 33.04
C ASN A 230 -14.69 41.85 32.52
N PRO A 231 -14.23 42.84 31.75
CA PRO A 231 -12.85 42.86 31.30
C PRO A 231 -11.89 42.97 32.49
N PRO A 232 -10.78 42.23 32.49
CA PRO A 232 -9.81 42.26 33.59
C PRO A 232 -9.22 43.65 33.79
N ASP A 233 -9.05 44.04 35.07
CA ASP A 233 -8.50 45.29 35.49
C ASP A 233 -7.03 45.45 35.00
N PRO A 234 -6.70 46.47 34.18
CA PRO A 234 -5.37 46.66 33.61
C PRO A 234 -4.25 46.83 34.65
N GLN A 235 -4.60 47.15 35.90
CA GLN A 235 -3.61 47.38 36.97
C GLN A 235 -3.16 46.09 37.69
N LYS A 236 -3.85 44.94 37.50
CA LYS A 236 -3.46 43.68 38.09
C LYS A 236 -2.50 42.84 37.19
N GLU A 237 -2.17 43.29 35.99
CA GLU A 237 -1.33 42.61 35.02
C GLU A 237 0.19 42.76 35.18
N LYS A 238 0.69 43.45 36.22
CA LYS A 238 2.14 43.73 36.39
C LYS A 238 2.97 42.64 37.07
N GLN A 239 2.47 41.41 37.20
CA GLN A 239 3.37 40.28 37.44
C GLN A 239 3.80 39.72 36.10
N GLU A 240 5.11 39.69 35.84
CA GLU A 240 5.70 38.99 34.68
C GLU A 240 5.26 37.53 34.71
N LYS A 241 4.15 37.21 34.03
CA LYS A 241 3.67 35.86 33.88
C LYS A 241 4.51 35.20 32.79
N VAL A 242 5.29 34.22 33.17
CA VAL A 242 6.11 33.44 32.25
C VAL A 242 5.18 32.72 31.28
N VAL A 243 5.22 33.11 30.02
CA VAL A 243 4.48 32.42 28.93
C VAL A 243 5.16 31.12 28.61
N ASP A 244 4.41 30.02 28.59
CA ASP A 244 4.91 28.74 28.10
C ASP A 244 4.92 28.75 26.57
N GLU A 245 5.98 29.33 25.98
CA GLU A 245 6.12 29.48 24.53
C GLU A 245 6.16 28.15 23.81
N GLU A 246 6.71 27.09 24.41
CA GLU A 246 6.79 25.77 23.82
C GLU A 246 5.38 25.16 23.65
N ALA A 247 4.56 25.27 24.69
CA ALA A 247 3.17 24.84 24.63
C ALA A 247 2.38 25.64 23.59
N VAL A 248 2.55 26.97 23.55
CA VAL A 248 1.90 27.80 22.53
C VAL A 248 2.27 27.35 21.12
N ARG A 249 3.56 27.19 20.84
CA ARG A 249 4.03 26.76 19.53
C ARG A 249 3.45 25.36 19.15
N ALA A 250 3.42 24.42 20.10
CA ALA A 250 2.87 23.10 19.88
C ALA A 250 1.38 23.14 19.51
N LEU A 251 0.58 23.94 20.22
CA LEU A 251 -0.84 24.10 19.92
C LEU A 251 -1.06 24.84 18.59
N GLU A 252 -0.27 25.87 18.29
CA GLU A 252 -0.33 26.60 17.01
C GLU A 252 0.02 25.67 15.84
N ALA A 253 1.06 24.86 15.96
CA ALA A 253 1.44 23.86 14.96
C ALA A 253 0.29 22.87 14.70
N LYS A 254 -0.33 22.34 15.75
CA LYS A 254 -1.47 21.41 15.60
C LYS A 254 -2.63 22.02 14.82
N ILE A 255 -3.05 23.25 15.14
CA ILE A 255 -4.21 23.86 14.47
C ILE A 255 -3.89 24.53 13.13
N SER A 256 -2.62 24.64 12.76
CA SER A 256 -2.22 25.07 11.41
C SER A 256 -2.58 24.03 10.33
N LYS A 257 -2.70 22.77 10.74
CA LYS A 257 -3.03 21.62 9.90
C LYS A 257 -4.53 21.29 9.92
N PRO A 258 -5.05 20.54 8.93
CA PRO A 258 -6.36 19.94 9.01
C PRO A 258 -6.51 19.04 10.24
N LEU A 259 -7.66 19.11 10.91
CA LEU A 259 -7.99 18.27 12.06
C LEU A 259 -8.99 17.19 11.67
N PHE A 260 -8.84 16.00 12.25
CA PHE A 260 -9.67 14.83 12.04
C PHE A 260 -10.18 14.30 13.37
N ASP A 261 -11.41 13.79 13.34
CA ASP A 261 -11.92 12.87 14.34
C ASP A 261 -11.48 11.46 13.93
N VAL A 262 -10.73 10.77 14.80
CA VAL A 262 -10.00 9.54 14.45
C VAL A 262 -10.30 8.42 15.42
N ASN A 263 -10.71 7.25 14.91
CA ASN A 263 -10.67 6.01 15.67
C ASN A 263 -9.44 5.19 15.24
N VAL A 264 -8.70 4.66 16.19
CA VAL A 264 -7.57 3.75 15.93
C VAL A 264 -7.84 2.43 16.64
N ARG A 265 -7.91 1.34 15.87
CA ARG A 265 -8.19 -0.01 16.35
C ARG A 265 -7.11 -0.97 15.90
N VAL A 266 -6.72 -1.86 16.81
CA VAL A 266 -5.79 -2.97 16.50
C VAL A 266 -6.46 -4.26 16.90
N LEU A 267 -6.49 -5.20 15.95
CA LEU A 267 -7.05 -6.52 16.16
C LEU A 267 -6.02 -7.58 15.77
N ALA A 268 -6.00 -8.66 16.50
CA ALA A 268 -5.20 -9.84 16.17
C ALA A 268 -6.04 -11.10 16.37
N SER A 269 -5.88 -12.06 15.46
CA SER A 269 -6.53 -13.36 15.49
C SER A 269 -5.46 -14.45 15.36
N ALA A 270 -5.53 -15.46 16.22
CA ALA A 270 -4.57 -16.57 16.21
C ALA A 270 -5.23 -17.83 16.79
N PRO A 271 -4.61 -19.03 16.61
CA PRO A 271 -5.13 -20.28 17.17
C PRO A 271 -5.24 -20.27 18.69
N SER A 272 -4.42 -19.50 19.41
CA SER A 272 -4.44 -19.42 20.87
C SER A 272 -4.53 -17.99 21.40
N PRO A 273 -5.11 -17.79 22.63
CA PRO A 273 -5.17 -16.46 23.25
C PRO A 273 -3.78 -15.84 23.48
N PHE A 274 -2.79 -16.66 23.77
CA PHE A 274 -1.43 -16.22 24.01
C PHE A 274 -0.78 -15.65 22.73
N GLN A 275 -0.92 -16.35 21.60
CA GLN A 275 -0.42 -15.88 20.30
C GLN A 275 -1.13 -14.61 19.85
N ALA A 276 -2.47 -14.58 19.90
CA ALA A 276 -3.23 -13.39 19.57
C ALA A 276 -2.84 -12.19 20.44
N GLY A 277 -2.64 -12.40 21.75
CA GLY A 277 -2.16 -11.38 22.69
C GLY A 277 -0.76 -10.89 22.37
N SER A 278 0.18 -11.80 22.07
CA SER A 278 1.56 -11.46 21.71
C SER A 278 1.66 -10.63 20.44
N ILE A 279 0.86 -10.96 19.40
CA ILE A 279 0.78 -10.20 18.15
C ILE A 279 0.24 -8.79 18.44
N LEU A 280 -0.88 -8.71 19.17
CA LEU A 280 -1.50 -7.43 19.54
C LEU A 280 -0.52 -6.52 20.29
N ASP A 281 0.13 -7.05 21.33
CA ASP A 281 1.07 -6.29 22.16
C ASP A 281 2.31 -5.88 21.35
N GLY A 282 2.76 -6.71 20.40
CA GLY A 282 3.85 -6.38 19.48
C GLY A 282 3.54 -5.17 18.60
N ILE A 283 2.32 -5.06 18.06
CA ILE A 283 1.88 -3.92 17.26
C ILE A 283 1.70 -2.68 18.13
N LEU A 284 1.06 -2.84 19.30
CA LEU A 284 0.76 -1.73 20.22
C LEU A 284 2.04 -1.11 20.82
N ALA A 285 3.10 -1.89 21.01
CA ALA A 285 4.39 -1.39 21.52
C ALA A 285 4.97 -0.28 20.63
N GLY A 286 4.72 -0.31 19.30
CA GLY A 286 5.16 0.71 18.37
C GLY A 286 4.57 2.10 18.63
N PHE A 287 3.46 2.20 19.36
CA PHE A 287 2.83 3.48 19.67
C PHE A 287 3.47 4.24 20.85
N SER A 288 4.34 3.59 21.62
CA SER A 288 4.99 4.20 22.78
C SER A 288 5.90 5.39 22.42
N GLN A 289 6.48 5.40 21.23
CA GLN A 289 7.41 6.43 20.76
C GLN A 289 6.77 7.81 20.54
N PHE A 290 5.43 7.88 20.42
CA PHE A 290 4.71 9.12 20.19
C PHE A 290 4.46 9.93 21.46
N GLY A 291 4.75 9.36 22.64
CA GLY A 291 4.75 10.07 23.92
C GLY A 291 6.07 10.76 24.20
N ALA A 292 6.03 12.00 24.67
CA ALA A 292 7.20 12.74 25.11
C ALA A 292 6.81 13.73 26.23
N PRO A 293 7.78 14.24 27.02
CA PRO A 293 7.52 15.34 27.93
C PRO A 293 6.88 16.52 27.19
N ARG A 294 5.83 17.10 27.78
CA ARG A 294 5.07 18.21 27.19
C ARG A 294 4.39 17.89 25.85
N ARG A 295 4.23 16.61 25.53
CA ARG A 295 3.45 16.09 24.42
C ARG A 295 2.35 15.18 24.96
N ASN A 296 1.34 14.94 24.16
CA ASN A 296 0.36 13.92 24.46
C ASN A 296 0.95 12.51 24.24
N SER A 297 0.23 11.50 24.62
CA SER A 297 0.57 10.10 24.37
C SER A 297 -0.69 9.29 24.16
N PHE A 298 -0.53 8.11 23.58
CA PHE A 298 -1.62 7.18 23.43
C PHE A 298 -1.87 6.38 24.72
N LYS A 299 -3.14 6.17 25.01
CA LYS A 299 -3.65 5.25 26.03
C LYS A 299 -4.28 4.06 25.32
N ILE A 300 -3.76 2.88 25.57
CA ILE A 300 -4.31 1.62 25.08
C ILE A 300 -5.51 1.24 25.94
N VAL A 301 -6.63 0.94 25.30
CA VAL A 301 -7.87 0.55 25.97
C VAL A 301 -8.36 -0.79 25.42
N LYS A 302 -8.60 -1.74 26.30
CA LYS A 302 -9.25 -3.02 25.94
C LYS A 302 -10.76 -2.79 25.87
N PRO A 303 -11.45 -3.23 24.82
CA PRO A 303 -12.89 -3.04 24.69
C PRO A 303 -13.64 -3.87 25.73
N LYS A 304 -14.70 -3.30 26.31
CA LYS A 304 -15.59 -4.00 27.23
C LYS A 304 -16.40 -5.12 26.52
N ASN A 305 -16.71 -4.92 25.24
CA ASN A 305 -17.38 -5.89 24.39
C ASN A 305 -16.52 -6.20 23.15
N PRO A 306 -15.72 -7.28 23.17
CA PRO A 306 -14.89 -7.66 22.04
C PRO A 306 -15.67 -7.92 20.74
N ALA A 307 -16.85 -8.53 20.83
CA ALA A 307 -17.68 -8.81 19.66
C ALA A 307 -18.17 -7.52 18.97
N GLU A 308 -18.49 -6.48 19.75
CA GLU A 308 -18.83 -5.17 19.18
C GLU A 308 -17.63 -4.52 18.50
N MET A 309 -16.43 -4.68 19.06
CA MET A 309 -15.19 -4.17 18.44
C MET A 309 -14.92 -4.87 17.10
N VAL A 310 -15.07 -6.19 17.03
CA VAL A 310 -14.96 -6.96 15.78
C VAL A 310 -16.00 -6.47 14.77
N ARG A 311 -17.23 -6.24 15.17
CA ARG A 311 -18.28 -5.70 14.31
C ARG A 311 -17.92 -4.30 13.78
N LYS A 312 -17.44 -3.39 14.65
CA LYS A 312 -17.00 -2.06 14.25
C LYS A 312 -15.84 -2.11 13.25
N PHE A 313 -14.93 -3.06 13.41
CA PHE A 313 -13.81 -3.29 12.50
C PHE A 313 -14.30 -3.78 11.13
N ILE A 314 -15.10 -4.86 11.10
CA ILE A 314 -15.62 -5.45 9.85
C ILE A 314 -16.41 -4.41 9.03
N TYR A 315 -17.28 -3.66 9.69
CA TYR A 315 -18.07 -2.64 9.03
C TYR A 315 -17.38 -1.28 8.91
N ARG A 316 -16.16 -1.12 9.33
CA ARG A 316 -15.40 0.15 9.25
C ARG A 316 -16.17 1.35 9.82
N THR A 317 -16.99 1.13 10.84
CA THR A 317 -17.88 2.16 11.38
C THR A 317 -17.11 3.15 12.25
N PHE A 318 -17.37 4.45 12.05
CA PHE A 318 -16.90 5.50 12.95
C PHE A 318 -17.68 5.46 14.27
N ASP A 319 -16.97 5.61 15.39
CA ASP A 319 -17.57 5.72 16.73
C ASP A 319 -17.07 6.99 17.43
N SER A 320 -17.99 7.95 17.60
CA SER A 320 -17.68 9.23 18.24
C SER A 320 -17.27 9.10 19.71
N SER A 321 -17.67 8.01 20.40
CA SER A 321 -17.28 7.78 21.81
C SER A 321 -15.85 7.29 21.98
N GLU A 322 -15.20 6.81 20.92
CA GLU A 322 -13.83 6.32 20.86
C GLU A 322 -12.94 7.26 20.00
N ALA A 323 -13.47 8.41 19.59
CA ALA A 323 -12.78 9.34 18.71
C ALA A 323 -11.76 10.19 19.43
N MET A 324 -10.63 10.42 18.77
CA MET A 324 -9.57 11.36 19.14
C MET A 324 -9.50 12.47 18.11
N ILE A 325 -9.17 13.69 18.52
CA ILE A 325 -8.93 14.79 17.59
C ILE A 325 -7.45 14.91 17.33
N LEU A 326 -7.03 14.59 16.11
CA LEU A 326 -5.65 14.60 15.67
C LEU A 326 -5.50 15.48 14.41
N SER A 327 -4.32 16.07 14.23
CA SER A 327 -3.96 16.76 12.99
C SER A 327 -3.51 15.79 11.92
N SER A 328 -3.48 16.23 10.65
CA SER A 328 -2.94 15.44 9.54
C SER A 328 -1.50 14.97 9.79
N GLU A 329 -0.66 15.81 10.38
CA GLU A 329 0.71 15.47 10.74
C GLU A 329 0.79 14.39 11.83
N GLU A 330 -0.08 14.48 12.86
CA GLU A 330 -0.14 13.45 13.89
C GLU A 330 -0.59 12.10 13.35
N VAL A 331 -1.60 12.08 12.46
CA VAL A 331 -2.06 10.85 11.80
C VAL A 331 -0.96 10.28 10.93
N ALA A 332 -0.33 11.10 10.08
CA ALA A 332 0.77 10.69 9.21
C ALA A 332 1.97 10.13 9.99
N SER A 333 2.13 10.51 11.26
CA SER A 333 3.21 10.02 12.10
C SER A 333 3.06 8.55 12.51
N PHE A 334 1.84 8.06 12.75
CA PHE A 334 1.62 6.68 13.18
C PHE A 334 0.96 5.80 12.11
N TYR A 335 0.54 6.37 11.00
CA TYR A 335 0.08 5.65 9.83
C TYR A 335 0.45 6.40 8.54
N HIS A 336 1.15 5.74 7.66
CA HIS A 336 1.41 6.18 6.28
C HIS A 336 1.67 4.97 5.39
N LEU A 337 1.75 5.16 4.08
CA LEU A 337 2.17 4.10 3.16
C LEU A 337 3.64 3.76 3.39
N PRO A 338 4.08 2.52 3.09
CA PRO A 338 5.46 2.13 3.31
C PRO A 338 6.41 3.07 2.56
N THR A 339 7.40 3.56 3.28
CA THR A 339 8.44 4.44 2.75
C THR A 339 9.63 3.62 2.28
N ALA A 340 10.49 4.26 1.54
CA ALA A 340 11.76 3.67 1.18
C ALA A 340 12.61 3.26 2.41
N GLY A 341 12.37 3.86 3.59
CA GLY A 341 12.97 3.47 4.87
C GLY A 341 12.31 2.27 5.57
N THR A 342 11.20 1.78 5.05
CA THR A 342 10.51 0.62 5.62
C THR A 342 11.24 -0.67 5.23
N GLU A 343 12.16 -1.11 6.09
CA GLU A 343 12.94 -2.34 5.89
C GLU A 343 12.20 -3.60 6.37
N THR A 344 10.92 -3.47 6.76
CA THR A 344 10.12 -4.58 7.29
C THR A 344 9.94 -5.68 6.23
N PRO A 345 10.35 -6.92 6.51
CA PRO A 345 10.11 -8.06 5.63
C PRO A 345 8.58 -8.27 5.44
N ARG A 346 8.21 -8.89 4.32
CA ARG A 346 6.81 -9.24 3.96
C ARG A 346 5.88 -8.08 3.63
N VAL A 347 6.35 -6.83 3.61
CA VAL A 347 5.57 -5.75 3.00
C VAL A 347 5.37 -6.06 1.52
N LYS A 348 4.12 -6.03 1.07
CA LYS A 348 3.74 -6.29 -0.33
C LYS A 348 4.11 -5.10 -1.20
N TRP A 349 5.35 -5.08 -1.65
CA TRP A 349 5.83 -4.08 -2.61
C TRP A 349 5.38 -4.42 -4.02
N LEU A 350 5.27 -3.41 -4.85
CA LEU A 350 5.15 -3.60 -6.29
C LEU A 350 6.51 -4.06 -6.84
N LYS A 351 6.55 -5.19 -7.57
CA LYS A 351 7.80 -5.76 -8.12
C LYS A 351 8.44 -4.89 -9.20
N ALA A 352 7.63 -4.12 -9.95
CA ALA A 352 8.08 -3.19 -10.98
C ALA A 352 7.13 -1.99 -11.03
N LYS A 353 7.61 -0.81 -11.47
CA LYS A 353 6.74 0.34 -11.73
C LYS A 353 5.73 -0.01 -12.82
N GLU A 354 4.46 0.21 -12.56
CA GLU A 354 3.44 0.18 -13.59
C GLU A 354 3.52 1.48 -14.41
N ALA A 355 3.56 1.33 -15.72
CA ALA A 355 3.56 2.46 -16.64
C ALA A 355 2.54 2.19 -17.75
N PRO A 356 1.90 3.24 -18.30
CA PRO A 356 1.06 3.07 -19.47
C PRO A 356 1.91 2.54 -20.64
N PRO A 357 1.34 1.67 -21.48
CA PRO A 357 2.02 1.23 -22.68
C PRO A 357 2.32 2.44 -23.61
N PRO A 358 3.44 2.42 -24.34
CA PRO A 358 3.74 3.48 -25.29
C PRO A 358 2.55 3.74 -26.26
N PRO A 359 2.30 5.00 -26.65
CA PRO A 359 1.16 5.32 -27.52
C PRO A 359 1.27 4.73 -28.92
N ASN A 360 2.50 4.53 -29.42
CA ASN A 360 2.78 4.11 -30.80
C ASN A 360 3.13 2.61 -30.87
N LEU A 361 2.31 1.77 -30.26
CA LEU A 361 2.50 0.31 -30.36
C LEU A 361 2.00 -0.23 -31.70
N PRO A 362 2.69 -1.20 -32.33
CA PRO A 362 2.22 -1.89 -33.51
C PRO A 362 0.83 -2.49 -33.30
N ALA A 363 -0.05 -2.34 -34.30
CA ALA A 363 -1.37 -2.93 -34.26
C ALA A 363 -1.38 -4.42 -34.68
N SER A 364 -0.28 -4.91 -35.28
CA SER A 364 -0.13 -6.29 -35.78
C SER A 364 1.32 -6.74 -35.68
N GLY A 365 1.55 -8.05 -35.75
CA GLY A 365 2.85 -8.68 -35.63
C GLY A 365 2.73 -9.95 -34.79
N VAL A 366 3.78 -10.32 -34.06
CA VAL A 366 3.74 -11.42 -33.11
C VAL A 366 3.29 -10.91 -31.74
N LEU A 367 2.30 -11.57 -31.14
CA LEU A 367 1.80 -11.23 -29.80
C LEU A 367 2.86 -11.60 -28.76
N ILE A 368 3.39 -10.60 -28.04
CA ILE A 368 4.37 -10.80 -26.97
C ILE A 368 3.74 -10.76 -25.58
N GLY A 369 2.51 -10.26 -25.44
CA GLY A 369 1.81 -10.21 -24.17
C GLY A 369 0.68 -9.19 -24.16
N GLU A 370 0.17 -8.95 -22.95
CA GLU A 370 -0.85 -7.94 -22.71
C GLU A 370 -0.34 -6.96 -21.64
N SER A 371 -0.48 -5.67 -21.91
CA SER A 371 -0.28 -4.63 -20.90
C SER A 371 -1.57 -4.39 -20.16
N VAL A 372 -1.54 -4.55 -18.84
CA VAL A 372 -2.65 -4.22 -17.95
C VAL A 372 -2.25 -2.96 -17.19
N PHE A 373 -2.90 -1.84 -17.49
CA PHE A 373 -2.64 -0.57 -16.83
C PHE A 373 -3.97 0.12 -16.51
N ARG A 374 -4.25 0.38 -15.24
CA ARG A 374 -5.49 1.01 -14.76
C ARG A 374 -6.76 0.34 -15.30
N GLU A 375 -6.83 -1.01 -15.23
CA GLU A 375 -7.94 -1.84 -15.73
C GLU A 375 -8.08 -1.89 -17.26
N GLU A 376 -7.30 -1.11 -18.02
CA GLU A 376 -7.24 -1.20 -19.47
C GLU A 376 -6.26 -2.31 -19.87
N VAL A 377 -6.77 -3.29 -20.65
CA VAL A 377 -5.98 -4.39 -21.20
C VAL A 377 -5.67 -4.10 -22.66
N LYS A 378 -4.38 -3.96 -23.01
CA LYS A 378 -3.92 -3.72 -24.37
C LYS A 378 -2.97 -4.80 -24.84
N LYS A 379 -3.29 -5.45 -25.96
CA LYS A 379 -2.39 -6.42 -26.59
C LYS A 379 -1.15 -5.74 -27.14
N ILE A 380 0.01 -6.33 -26.87
CA ILE A 380 1.31 -5.80 -27.28
C ILE A 380 1.88 -6.73 -28.36
N TYR A 381 2.07 -6.18 -29.53
CA TYR A 381 2.64 -6.86 -30.68
C TYR A 381 4.06 -6.39 -30.96
N LEU A 382 4.92 -7.29 -31.42
CA LEU A 382 6.23 -6.98 -32.00
C LEU A 382 6.10 -7.05 -33.52
N ALA A 383 6.33 -5.93 -34.19
CA ALA A 383 6.22 -5.84 -35.64
C ALA A 383 7.24 -6.78 -36.32
N ASP A 384 6.84 -7.37 -37.46
CA ASP A 384 7.72 -8.28 -38.21
C ASP A 384 9.00 -7.58 -38.67
N GLU A 385 8.92 -6.31 -39.06
CA GLU A 385 10.09 -5.50 -39.47
C GLU A 385 11.08 -5.27 -38.32
N ASP A 386 10.60 -5.08 -37.10
CA ASP A 386 11.45 -4.88 -35.95
C ASP A 386 12.17 -6.18 -35.56
N ARG A 387 11.56 -7.32 -35.79
CA ARG A 387 12.16 -8.63 -35.52
C ARG A 387 13.38 -8.93 -36.41
N LEU A 388 13.43 -8.36 -37.63
CA LEU A 388 14.57 -8.48 -38.53
C LEU A 388 15.85 -7.82 -37.98
N ARG A 389 15.73 -6.98 -36.94
CA ARG A 389 16.84 -6.33 -36.25
C ARG A 389 17.34 -7.10 -35.03
N HIS A 390 16.90 -8.36 -34.87
CA HIS A 390 17.16 -9.25 -33.75
C HIS A 390 16.33 -8.91 -32.51
N VAL A 391 16.07 -9.94 -31.70
CA VAL A 391 15.37 -9.83 -30.41
C VAL A 391 16.24 -10.47 -29.33
N TYR A 392 16.50 -9.73 -28.28
CA TYR A 392 17.28 -10.20 -27.14
C TYR A 392 16.42 -10.22 -25.88
N MET A 393 16.26 -11.39 -25.23
CA MET A 393 15.46 -11.57 -24.03
C MET A 393 16.36 -11.84 -22.83
N ILE A 394 16.28 -10.97 -21.82
CA ILE A 394 17.01 -11.12 -20.57
C ILE A 394 16.02 -11.37 -19.42
N GLY A 395 16.33 -12.30 -18.56
CA GLY A 395 15.55 -12.57 -17.36
C GLY A 395 16.19 -13.66 -16.51
N GLN A 396 15.84 -13.69 -15.24
CA GLN A 396 16.26 -14.72 -14.31
C GLN A 396 15.62 -16.08 -14.69
N THR A 397 16.17 -17.20 -14.22
CA THR A 397 15.57 -18.52 -14.38
C THR A 397 14.15 -18.55 -13.80
N GLY A 398 13.21 -19.16 -14.51
CA GLY A 398 11.80 -19.25 -14.09
C GLY A 398 10.94 -18.01 -14.40
N THR A 399 11.47 -16.96 -15.05
CA THR A 399 10.70 -15.74 -15.39
C THR A 399 9.89 -15.81 -16.68
N GLY A 400 9.88 -16.95 -17.36
CA GLY A 400 9.06 -17.17 -18.58
C GLY A 400 9.75 -16.87 -19.91
N LYS A 401 11.09 -16.68 -19.96
CA LYS A 401 11.82 -16.44 -21.22
C LYS A 401 11.53 -17.51 -22.29
N SER A 402 11.69 -18.79 -21.91
CA SER A 402 11.47 -19.93 -22.83
C SER A 402 10.00 -20.04 -23.26
N THR A 403 9.06 -19.73 -22.35
CA THR A 403 7.62 -19.71 -22.65
C THR A 403 7.28 -18.64 -23.67
N LEU A 404 7.83 -17.43 -23.53
CA LEU A 404 7.63 -16.36 -24.50
C LEU A 404 8.20 -16.75 -25.87
N LEU A 405 9.42 -17.30 -25.89
CA LEU A 405 10.06 -17.76 -27.13
C LEU A 405 9.24 -18.87 -27.80
N ALA A 406 8.76 -19.88 -27.05
CA ALA A 406 7.89 -20.92 -27.55
C ALA A 406 6.61 -20.37 -28.20
N ASN A 407 5.95 -19.43 -27.52
CA ASN A 407 4.72 -18.83 -28.03
C ASN A 407 4.97 -18.06 -29.34
N MET A 408 6.06 -17.32 -29.44
CA MET A 408 6.44 -16.62 -30.67
C MET A 408 6.70 -17.60 -31.82
N ILE A 409 7.44 -18.68 -31.57
CA ILE A 409 7.76 -19.71 -32.55
C ILE A 409 6.48 -20.42 -33.04
N VAL A 410 5.63 -20.82 -32.09
CA VAL A 410 4.36 -21.49 -32.41
C VAL A 410 3.44 -20.60 -33.24
N GLU A 411 3.40 -19.32 -32.93
CA GLU A 411 2.61 -18.35 -33.70
C GLU A 411 3.13 -18.17 -35.13
N ASP A 412 4.46 -18.11 -35.31
CA ASP A 412 5.07 -18.04 -36.64
C ASP A 412 4.79 -19.31 -37.48
N ILE A 413 4.91 -20.48 -36.86
CA ILE A 413 4.58 -21.76 -37.52
C ILE A 413 3.11 -21.77 -37.95
N LYS A 414 2.18 -21.34 -37.09
CA LYS A 414 0.76 -21.28 -37.41
C LYS A 414 0.44 -20.28 -38.53
N LYS A 415 1.21 -19.18 -38.62
CA LYS A 415 1.10 -18.18 -39.70
C LYS A 415 1.77 -18.62 -41.01
N GLY A 416 2.33 -19.83 -41.07
CA GLY A 416 2.97 -20.36 -42.28
C GLY A 416 4.40 -19.85 -42.49
N LYS A 417 5.03 -19.22 -41.54
CA LYS A 417 6.41 -18.74 -41.64
C LYS A 417 7.41 -19.87 -41.41
N GLY A 418 8.60 -19.74 -42.00
CA GLY A 418 9.73 -20.63 -41.73
C GLY A 418 10.37 -20.28 -40.38
N VAL A 419 10.74 -21.33 -39.63
CA VAL A 419 11.40 -21.17 -38.33
C VAL A 419 12.57 -22.15 -38.27
N ALA A 420 13.73 -21.66 -37.79
CA ALA A 420 14.84 -22.51 -37.37
C ALA A 420 15.06 -22.31 -35.86
N MET A 421 15.09 -23.42 -35.12
CA MET A 421 15.29 -23.41 -33.69
C MET A 421 16.49 -24.26 -33.32
N ILE A 422 17.37 -23.73 -32.46
CA ILE A 422 18.50 -24.45 -31.89
C ILE A 422 18.33 -24.43 -30.38
N ASP A 423 18.13 -25.60 -29.80
CA ASP A 423 17.88 -25.78 -28.38
C ASP A 423 18.91 -26.73 -27.76
N PRO A 424 19.85 -26.25 -26.93
CA PRO A 424 20.87 -27.11 -26.33
C PRO A 424 20.34 -28.07 -25.26
N HIS A 425 19.12 -27.84 -24.74
CA HIS A 425 18.51 -28.63 -23.68
C HIS A 425 17.42 -29.59 -24.16
N GLY A 426 16.76 -29.33 -25.30
CA GLY A 426 15.71 -30.13 -25.89
C GLY A 426 14.28 -29.87 -25.40
N ASP A 427 14.09 -29.39 -24.17
CA ASP A 427 12.78 -29.19 -23.55
C ASP A 427 11.88 -28.23 -24.36
N LEU A 428 12.45 -27.13 -24.86
CA LEU A 428 11.74 -26.17 -25.69
C LEU A 428 11.35 -26.77 -27.03
N THR A 429 12.23 -27.58 -27.63
CA THR A 429 11.99 -28.29 -28.88
C THR A 429 10.82 -29.24 -28.75
N GLU A 430 10.79 -30.09 -27.72
CA GLU A 430 9.69 -31.01 -27.47
C GLU A 430 8.35 -30.27 -27.30
N HIS A 431 8.36 -29.17 -26.57
CA HIS A 431 7.17 -28.32 -26.40
C HIS A 431 6.65 -27.80 -27.76
N VAL A 432 7.54 -27.28 -28.61
CA VAL A 432 7.17 -26.71 -29.92
C VAL A 432 6.66 -27.80 -30.85
N LEU A 433 7.31 -29.00 -30.88
CA LEU A 433 6.89 -30.13 -31.67
C LEU A 433 5.43 -30.52 -31.40
N GLY A 434 5.01 -30.51 -30.15
CA GLY A 434 3.62 -30.78 -29.74
C GLY A 434 2.59 -29.77 -30.28
N HIS A 435 3.01 -28.60 -30.77
CA HIS A 435 2.14 -27.53 -31.26
C HIS A 435 2.20 -27.34 -32.78
N ILE A 436 2.92 -28.15 -33.52
CA ILE A 436 3.00 -28.07 -34.98
C ILE A 436 1.66 -28.50 -35.59
N PRO A 437 1.00 -27.63 -36.40
CA PRO A 437 -0.23 -27.96 -37.09
C PRO A 437 -0.05 -29.19 -38.02
N GLU A 438 -1.10 -29.99 -38.17
CA GLU A 438 -1.04 -31.20 -38.96
C GLU A 438 -0.64 -30.99 -40.43
N ASN A 439 -1.12 -29.89 -41.02
CA ASN A 439 -0.78 -29.48 -42.39
C ASN A 439 0.66 -28.96 -42.57
N ARG A 440 1.44 -28.85 -41.49
CA ARG A 440 2.84 -28.40 -41.51
C ARG A 440 3.80 -29.51 -41.09
N ARG A 441 3.32 -30.71 -40.81
CA ARG A 441 4.17 -31.81 -40.33
C ARG A 441 5.18 -32.27 -41.39
N GLU A 442 4.81 -32.20 -42.66
CA GLU A 442 5.72 -32.56 -43.76
C GLU A 442 6.86 -31.57 -43.97
N ASP A 443 6.70 -30.32 -43.48
CA ASP A 443 7.73 -29.30 -43.53
C ASP A 443 8.76 -29.43 -42.40
N LEU A 444 8.51 -30.33 -41.42
CA LEU A 444 9.35 -30.48 -40.24
C LEU A 444 10.64 -31.22 -40.53
N ILE A 445 11.76 -30.59 -40.25
CA ILE A 445 13.06 -31.18 -40.14
C ILE A 445 13.46 -31.23 -38.69
N TYR A 446 13.47 -32.41 -38.07
CA TYR A 446 13.89 -32.59 -36.69
C TYR A 446 15.26 -33.26 -36.65
N PHE A 447 16.26 -32.55 -36.14
CA PHE A 447 17.62 -33.03 -35.99
C PHE A 447 17.98 -33.19 -34.53
N ASP A 448 18.07 -34.44 -34.07
CA ASP A 448 18.50 -34.82 -32.74
C ASP A 448 19.85 -35.54 -32.81
N PRO A 449 20.97 -34.93 -32.45
CA PRO A 449 22.28 -35.56 -32.45
C PRO A 449 22.39 -36.72 -31.47
N SER A 450 21.49 -36.83 -30.48
CA SER A 450 21.49 -37.92 -29.50
C SER A 450 20.75 -39.17 -29.96
N ASP A 451 19.96 -39.12 -31.04
CA ASP A 451 19.25 -40.24 -31.57
C ASP A 451 20.19 -41.18 -32.37
N ILE A 452 20.72 -42.17 -31.67
CA ILE A 452 21.62 -43.18 -32.24
C ILE A 452 20.86 -44.17 -33.14
N LEU A 453 19.56 -44.36 -32.93
CA LEU A 453 18.76 -45.34 -33.66
C LEU A 453 18.33 -44.83 -35.04
N LYS A 454 18.16 -43.55 -35.19
CA LYS A 454 17.78 -42.87 -36.43
C LYS A 454 18.61 -41.63 -36.68
N PRO A 455 19.93 -41.77 -36.88
CA PRO A 455 20.78 -40.62 -37.11
C PRO A 455 20.41 -39.94 -38.43
N LEU A 456 20.25 -38.60 -38.37
CA LEU A 456 20.05 -37.79 -39.56
C LEU A 456 21.41 -37.56 -40.23
N GLY A 457 21.59 -38.06 -41.45
CA GLY A 457 22.78 -37.76 -42.26
C GLY A 457 22.64 -36.43 -42.96
N LEU A 458 23.58 -35.53 -42.72
CA LEU A 458 23.70 -34.26 -43.43
C LEU A 458 24.78 -34.40 -44.51
N ASN A 459 24.39 -34.36 -45.78
CA ASN A 459 25.36 -34.33 -46.86
C ASN A 459 25.92 -32.93 -47.04
N MET A 460 27.06 -32.64 -46.44
CA MET A 460 27.70 -31.33 -46.49
C MET A 460 28.31 -31.01 -47.85
N LEU A 461 28.40 -31.99 -48.77
CA LEU A 461 28.94 -31.84 -50.13
C LEU A 461 27.87 -31.76 -51.22
N ASP A 462 26.59 -31.74 -50.83
CA ASP A 462 25.47 -31.65 -51.75
C ASP A 462 25.35 -30.22 -52.30
N TYR A 463 25.22 -30.11 -53.63
CA TYR A 463 25.00 -28.86 -54.32
C TYR A 463 24.13 -29.02 -55.54
N ASN A 464 23.45 -27.95 -55.93
CA ASN A 464 22.62 -27.95 -57.12
C ASN A 464 23.51 -27.93 -58.39
N PHE A 465 23.48 -29.02 -59.19
CA PHE A 465 24.23 -29.14 -60.42
C PHE A 465 23.90 -28.07 -61.48
N GLU A 466 22.72 -27.42 -61.36
CA GLU A 466 22.34 -26.32 -62.23
C GLU A 466 22.97 -24.97 -61.80
N ARG A 467 23.63 -24.94 -60.64
CA ARG A 467 24.33 -23.76 -60.06
C ARG A 467 25.76 -24.08 -59.71
N PRO A 468 26.67 -24.16 -60.70
CA PRO A 468 28.08 -24.53 -60.48
C PRO A 468 28.83 -23.69 -59.45
N GLU A 469 28.39 -22.44 -59.29
CA GLU A 469 28.92 -21.49 -58.27
C GLU A 469 28.76 -22.01 -56.83
N GLU A 470 27.71 -22.80 -56.52
CA GLU A 470 27.48 -23.37 -55.21
C GLU A 470 28.63 -24.32 -54.81
N LYS A 471 29.28 -24.97 -55.77
CA LYS A 471 30.41 -25.84 -55.48
C LYS A 471 31.57 -25.12 -54.85
N THR A 472 31.89 -23.90 -55.35
CA THR A 472 32.95 -23.08 -54.79
C THR A 472 32.61 -22.59 -53.39
N PHE A 473 31.33 -22.26 -53.19
CA PHE A 473 30.87 -21.86 -51.87
C PHE A 473 31.00 -23.02 -50.85
N ILE A 474 30.56 -24.21 -51.18
CA ILE A 474 30.66 -25.39 -50.33
C ILE A 474 32.12 -25.73 -50.00
N VAL A 475 33.01 -25.67 -50.96
CA VAL A 475 34.44 -25.90 -50.72
C VAL A 475 35.02 -24.91 -49.74
N ASN A 476 34.68 -23.63 -49.89
CA ASN A 476 35.14 -22.57 -48.98
C ASN A 476 34.58 -22.75 -47.57
N GLU A 477 33.29 -23.11 -47.45
CA GLU A 477 32.66 -23.40 -46.14
C GLU A 477 33.30 -24.63 -45.46
N MET A 478 33.55 -25.69 -46.19
CA MET A 478 34.26 -26.87 -45.71
C MET A 478 35.66 -26.53 -45.22
N GLN A 479 36.40 -25.76 -46.02
CA GLN A 479 37.72 -25.30 -45.62
C GLN A 479 37.66 -24.44 -44.34
N GLY A 480 36.64 -23.56 -44.22
CA GLY A 480 36.37 -22.76 -43.00
C GLY A 480 36.10 -23.61 -41.78
N ILE A 481 35.36 -24.72 -41.94
CA ILE A 481 35.06 -25.69 -40.88
C ILE A 481 36.34 -26.43 -40.46
N PHE A 482 37.13 -26.93 -41.43
CA PHE A 482 38.40 -27.62 -41.14
C PHE A 482 39.38 -26.65 -40.41
N ASN A 483 39.52 -25.42 -40.86
CA ASN A 483 40.37 -24.41 -40.22
C ASN A 483 39.95 -24.09 -38.76
N LYS A 484 38.66 -24.27 -38.42
CA LYS A 484 38.17 -24.13 -37.05
C LYS A 484 38.38 -25.37 -36.18
N LEU A 485 38.33 -26.56 -36.78
CA LEU A 485 38.43 -27.84 -36.06
C LEU A 485 39.87 -28.26 -35.83
N PHE A 486 40.77 -27.89 -36.74
CA PHE A 486 42.16 -28.30 -36.70
C PHE A 486 43.08 -27.09 -36.61
N PRO A 487 44.06 -27.09 -35.71
CA PRO A 487 45.04 -26.00 -35.64
C PRO A 487 45.87 -25.91 -36.90
N PRO A 488 46.30 -24.69 -37.30
CA PRO A 488 47.09 -24.47 -38.54
C PRO A 488 48.34 -25.32 -38.65
N GLU A 489 48.91 -25.72 -37.54
CA GLU A 489 50.17 -26.54 -37.50
C GLU A 489 49.94 -27.98 -37.93
N THR A 490 48.70 -28.46 -37.92
CA THR A 490 48.33 -29.82 -38.35
C THR A 490 47.86 -29.86 -39.79
N MET A 491 47.58 -28.73 -40.40
CA MET A 491 47.20 -28.60 -41.80
C MET A 491 48.42 -28.24 -42.61
N GLY A 492 49.07 -29.25 -43.18
CA GLY A 492 50.24 -29.04 -44.05
C GLY A 492 49.86 -28.50 -45.42
N PRO A 493 50.84 -28.11 -46.27
CA PRO A 493 50.64 -27.48 -47.58
C PRO A 493 49.84 -28.32 -48.61
N MET A 494 49.54 -29.56 -48.29
CA MET A 494 48.68 -30.43 -49.12
C MET A 494 47.19 -30.34 -48.76
N PHE A 495 46.81 -29.59 -47.75
CA PHE A 495 45.43 -29.37 -47.30
C PHE A 495 44.86 -28.02 -47.77
N GLU A 496 45.75 -27.10 -48.17
CA GLU A 496 45.37 -25.83 -48.80
C GLU A 496 45.30 -26.01 -50.32
#